data_0dd3e5d531cee70e3e09c879a344a99e
#
_entry.id   0dd3e5d531cee70e3e09c879a344a99e
#
_cell.length_a   1.000
_cell.length_b   1.000
_cell.length_c   1.000
_cell.angle_alpha   90.00
_cell.angle_beta   90.00
_cell.angle_gamma   90.00
#
_symmetry.space_group_name_H-M   'P 1'
#
loop_
_entity.id
_entity.type
_entity.pdbx_description
1 polymer ?
#
loop_
_entity_poly.entity_id
_entity_poly.type
_entity_poly.pdbx_seq_one_letter_code
_entity_poly.pdbx_strand_id
1 'polypeptide(L)'
;MTTTRSTTPKQSRLMRATAILATAAAVLAAPGVATAGADERPVASTAARPGGDAVLEDVARRMTAVGPPGYAARIGDGHRVTRTAAGLADIATGRRMSARDQFEAGSNTKTFTAVLALQLVDRGQLKLDAPVSRYLPGVVPNGRNVTVRMLLNHTSGLFSYTGDEAFMAGLASDPQRVWTPRELLAVAFAHEPNFAPGAGWSYSNTNYTLLGMIIEKLTGKGLPELVRQRIAAPLGLRHTYFADPRAVHTGPGYAHGYGVKLAGPQPGYVDTATWPIGGWGGAAGAVISTTDDLARFFAAVLRGELFSAAQLRQMTTTVELPADFPMKGGYGLGLIRLDSACGTVWGHGGDTLGHHSIALATADGRRTVVSVANAEPFDAEPNAGWDRYYTVAMAATDASVCAMLGKPVPASVLKDLHSVAG
;
A
#
# COMPACT_ATOMS: atom_id res chain seq x y z
N MET A 1 31.23 -51.22 -6.81
CA MET A 1 31.65 -49.81 -6.67
C MET A 1 30.42 -48.95 -7.02
N THR A 2 29.69 -48.58 -6.00
CA THR A 2 28.40 -47.88 -6.08
C THR A 2 28.67 -46.41 -5.74
N THR A 3 28.52 -45.49 -6.70
CA THR A 3 28.67 -44.05 -6.51
C THR A 3 27.29 -43.47 -6.22
N THR A 4 27.06 -43.10 -4.98
CA THR A 4 25.93 -42.31 -4.50
C THR A 4 26.08 -40.84 -4.95
N ARG A 5 25.17 -40.36 -5.78
CA ARG A 5 25.02 -38.95 -6.07
C ARG A 5 24.24 -38.27 -4.95
N SER A 6 24.88 -37.34 -4.28
CA SER A 6 24.29 -36.39 -3.35
C SER A 6 23.50 -35.34 -4.11
N THR A 7 22.20 -35.28 -3.92
CA THR A 7 21.32 -34.19 -4.38
C THR A 7 21.21 -33.16 -3.27
N THR A 8 21.90 -32.03 -3.42
CA THR A 8 21.73 -30.83 -2.59
C THR A 8 20.48 -30.07 -3.00
N PRO A 9 19.66 -29.56 -2.08
CA PRO A 9 18.44 -28.83 -2.42
C PRO A 9 18.77 -27.37 -2.78
N LYS A 10 18.62 -27.03 -4.06
CA LYS A 10 18.81 -25.70 -4.62
C LYS A 10 17.50 -24.91 -4.78
N GLN A 11 16.44 -25.28 -4.07
CA GLN A 11 15.11 -24.68 -4.27
C GLN A 11 14.61 -23.70 -3.20
N SER A 12 15.40 -23.37 -2.16
CA SER A 12 14.91 -22.50 -1.06
C SER A 12 15.35 -21.04 -1.11
N ARG A 13 16.05 -20.58 -2.17
CA ARG A 13 16.54 -19.19 -2.27
C ARG A 13 15.77 -18.30 -3.23
N LEU A 14 14.82 -18.81 -4.03
CA LEU A 14 14.11 -18.02 -5.04
C LEU A 14 12.81 -17.33 -4.57
N MET A 15 12.38 -17.51 -3.32
CA MET A 15 11.13 -16.88 -2.82
C MET A 15 11.33 -15.62 -1.96
N ARG A 16 12.54 -15.09 -1.83
CA ARG A 16 12.81 -13.98 -0.89
C ARG A 16 12.86 -12.57 -1.49
N ALA A 17 12.83 -12.41 -2.79
CA ALA A 17 12.97 -11.11 -3.44
C ALA A 17 11.66 -10.37 -3.77
N THR A 18 10.48 -10.94 -3.44
CA THR A 18 9.18 -10.30 -3.73
C THR A 18 8.55 -9.60 -2.53
N ALA A 19 9.29 -9.39 -1.45
CA ALA A 19 8.77 -9.04 -0.13
C ALA A 19 9.05 -7.61 0.31
N ILE A 20 8.90 -6.62 -0.55
CA ILE A 20 8.75 -5.23 -0.08
C ILE A 20 7.28 -4.95 0.35
N LEU A 21 6.41 -5.95 0.33
CA LEU A 21 5.01 -5.86 0.78
C LEU A 21 4.50 -7.07 1.59
N ALA A 22 5.35 -8.00 2.00
CA ALA A 22 4.85 -9.15 2.77
C ALA A 22 5.97 -9.94 3.47
N THR A 23 6.35 -9.56 4.68
CA THR A 23 6.98 -10.50 5.61
C THR A 23 6.41 -10.32 7.01
N ALA A 24 5.31 -11.04 7.30
CA ALA A 24 4.99 -11.42 8.67
C ALA A 24 5.40 -12.88 8.85
N ALA A 25 6.37 -13.12 9.72
CA ALA A 25 6.88 -14.44 10.03
C ALA A 25 5.81 -15.31 10.70
N ALA A 26 5.64 -16.54 10.21
CA ALA A 26 4.86 -17.58 10.90
C ALA A 26 5.59 -17.98 12.18
N VAL A 27 5.06 -17.62 13.34
CA VAL A 27 5.48 -18.18 14.63
C VAL A 27 4.79 -19.53 14.81
N LEU A 28 5.57 -20.60 14.78
CA LEU A 28 5.14 -21.95 15.15
C LEU A 28 4.83 -21.98 16.66
N ALA A 29 3.55 -22.11 17.00
CA ALA A 29 3.11 -22.36 18.38
C ALA A 29 3.34 -23.82 18.74
N ALA A 30 4.14 -24.08 19.78
CA ALA A 30 4.21 -25.36 20.44
C ALA A 30 3.00 -25.55 21.40
N PRO A 31 2.46 -26.76 21.58
CA PRO A 31 1.30 -26.95 22.43
C PRO A 31 1.68 -26.94 23.91
N GLY A 32 1.17 -26.00 24.66
CA GLY A 32 1.27 -25.89 26.11
C GLY A 32 0.08 -26.56 26.81
N VAL A 33 0.39 -27.32 27.82
CA VAL A 33 -0.49 -28.14 28.67
C VAL A 33 -1.52 -27.27 29.41
N ALA A 34 -2.79 -27.70 29.38
CA ALA A 34 -3.87 -27.11 30.16
C ALA A 34 -3.75 -27.46 31.66
N THR A 35 -3.78 -26.45 32.53
CA THR A 35 -4.13 -26.58 33.94
C THR A 35 -5.48 -25.91 34.20
N ALA A 36 -6.42 -26.68 34.69
CA ALA A 36 -7.72 -26.22 35.16
C ALA A 36 -7.59 -25.43 36.45
N GLY A 37 -8.32 -24.31 36.58
CA GLY A 37 -8.39 -23.58 37.83
C GLY A 37 -9.39 -22.39 37.78
N ALA A 38 -10.50 -22.61 38.49
CA ALA A 38 -11.39 -21.60 39.14
C ALA A 38 -12.17 -20.60 38.31
N ASP A 39 -13.46 -20.79 38.43
CA ASP A 39 -14.61 -19.95 38.06
C ASP A 39 -14.56 -18.55 38.72
N GLU A 40 -14.17 -17.52 38.00
CA GLU A 40 -14.45 -16.13 38.38
C GLU A 40 -15.31 -15.47 37.30
N ARG A 41 -16.57 -15.20 37.70
CA ARG A 41 -17.51 -14.42 36.89
C ARG A 41 -16.93 -13.01 36.65
N PRO A 42 -16.81 -12.54 35.40
CA PRO A 42 -16.39 -11.16 35.19
C PRO A 42 -17.50 -10.20 35.58
N VAL A 43 -17.22 -9.36 36.57
CA VAL A 43 -17.98 -8.14 36.83
C VAL A 43 -17.87 -7.26 35.60
N ALA A 44 -18.97 -6.98 34.94
CA ALA A 44 -19.04 -6.08 33.81
C ALA A 44 -18.64 -4.67 34.26
N SER A 45 -17.37 -4.32 34.05
CA SER A 45 -16.89 -2.96 34.14
C SER A 45 -17.48 -2.19 32.94
N THR A 46 -18.39 -1.25 33.22
CA THR A 46 -18.82 -0.23 32.26
C THR A 46 -17.72 0.81 32.09
N ALA A 47 -16.57 0.38 31.54
CA ALA A 47 -15.55 1.31 31.09
C ALA A 47 -16.13 2.09 29.90
N ALA A 48 -16.24 3.42 30.04
CA ALA A 48 -16.61 4.32 28.96
C ALA A 48 -15.72 3.97 27.74
N ARG A 49 -16.33 3.77 26.56
CA ARG A 49 -15.59 3.48 25.32
C ARG A 49 -14.59 4.60 25.08
N PRO A 50 -13.28 4.34 24.92
CA PRO A 50 -12.35 5.37 24.55
C PRO A 50 -12.87 6.04 23.26
N GLY A 51 -13.00 7.37 23.26
CA GLY A 51 -13.39 8.09 22.04
C GLY A 51 -12.36 7.78 20.94
N GLY A 52 -12.77 7.83 19.68
CA GLY A 52 -11.87 7.60 18.53
C GLY A 52 -10.57 8.41 18.61
N ASP A 53 -10.58 9.55 19.30
CA ASP A 53 -9.42 10.39 19.56
C ASP A 53 -8.35 9.64 20.38
N ALA A 54 -8.73 9.02 21.50
CA ALA A 54 -7.80 8.31 22.39
C ALA A 54 -7.15 7.10 21.69
N VAL A 55 -7.89 6.39 20.85
CA VAL A 55 -7.34 5.27 20.05
C VAL A 55 -6.31 5.78 19.06
N LEU A 56 -6.62 6.87 18.32
CA LEU A 56 -5.68 7.43 17.34
C LEU A 56 -4.41 7.99 18.00
N GLU A 57 -4.54 8.62 19.17
CA GLU A 57 -3.39 9.13 19.93
C GLU A 57 -2.48 7.99 20.41
N ASP A 58 -3.07 6.88 20.88
CA ASP A 58 -2.29 5.70 21.26
C ASP A 58 -1.60 5.06 20.06
N VAL A 59 -2.32 4.87 18.96
CA VAL A 59 -1.75 4.39 17.68
C VAL A 59 -0.56 5.27 17.26
N ALA A 60 -0.71 6.60 17.28
CA ALA A 60 0.35 7.50 16.85
C ALA A 60 1.62 7.38 17.73
N ARG A 61 1.44 7.27 19.06
CA ARG A 61 2.56 7.03 19.98
C ARG A 61 3.27 5.70 19.72
N ARG A 62 2.49 4.62 19.47
CA ARG A 62 3.05 3.29 19.22
C ARG A 62 3.80 3.23 17.89
N MET A 63 3.24 3.81 16.86
CA MET A 63 3.89 3.86 15.54
C MET A 63 5.23 4.62 15.61
N THR A 64 5.28 5.78 16.27
CA THR A 64 6.56 6.50 16.41
C THR A 64 7.58 5.80 17.31
N ALA A 65 7.14 4.88 18.17
CA ALA A 65 8.02 4.10 19.04
C ALA A 65 8.71 2.91 18.32
N VAL A 66 8.27 2.51 17.11
CA VAL A 66 8.83 1.38 16.37
C VAL A 66 9.69 1.78 15.17
N GLY A 67 10.04 3.06 15.03
CA GLY A 67 10.98 3.51 14.01
C GLY A 67 10.61 4.80 13.29
N PRO A 68 9.36 5.01 12.83
CA PRO A 68 9.01 6.22 12.10
C PRO A 68 9.28 7.50 12.92
N PRO A 69 9.95 8.50 12.33
CA PRO A 69 10.12 9.80 12.97
C PRO A 69 8.78 10.48 13.27
N GLY A 70 7.80 10.29 12.40
CA GLY A 70 6.47 10.87 12.50
C GLY A 70 5.38 9.94 12.00
N TYR A 71 4.18 10.17 12.51
CA TYR A 71 2.97 9.49 12.14
C TYR A 71 1.79 10.46 12.13
N ALA A 72 0.91 10.33 11.16
CA ALA A 72 -0.34 11.06 11.13
C ALA A 72 -1.51 10.15 10.73
N ALA A 73 -2.67 10.40 11.30
CA ALA A 73 -3.88 9.67 10.97
C ALA A 73 -5.13 10.56 11.00
N ARG A 74 -6.13 10.11 10.23
CA ARG A 74 -7.45 10.73 10.14
C ARG A 74 -8.52 9.65 10.12
N ILE A 75 -9.56 9.83 10.94
CA ILE A 75 -10.80 9.05 10.89
C ILE A 75 -11.95 9.97 10.56
N GLY A 76 -12.83 9.55 9.62
CA GLY A 76 -14.18 10.07 9.45
C GLY A 76 -15.18 8.97 9.78
N ASP A 77 -16.00 9.17 10.80
CA ASP A 77 -16.98 8.18 11.27
C ASP A 77 -18.38 8.34 10.63
N GLY A 78 -18.48 9.22 9.64
CA GLY A 78 -19.73 9.59 8.97
C GLY A 78 -20.38 10.86 9.53
N HIS A 79 -20.00 11.31 10.72
CA HIS A 79 -20.51 12.52 11.39
C HIS A 79 -19.43 13.51 11.73
N ARG A 80 -18.31 13.02 12.20
CA ARG A 80 -17.16 13.78 12.70
C ARG A 80 -15.87 13.33 12.01
N VAL A 81 -14.90 14.24 11.97
CA VAL A 81 -13.54 13.96 11.53
C VAL A 81 -12.58 14.19 12.69
N THR A 82 -11.89 13.13 13.07
CA THR A 82 -10.79 13.16 14.04
C THR A 82 -9.45 13.09 13.33
N ARG A 83 -8.46 13.83 13.80
CA ARG A 83 -7.09 13.81 13.28
C ARG A 83 -6.11 13.75 14.43
N THR A 84 -5.00 13.04 14.22
CA THR A 84 -3.87 13.03 15.14
C THR A 84 -2.56 13.09 14.34
N ALA A 85 -1.52 13.59 14.98
CA ALA A 85 -0.16 13.50 14.49
C ALA A 85 0.81 13.44 15.67
N ALA A 86 1.89 12.68 15.54
CA ALA A 86 2.96 12.55 16.50
C ALA A 86 4.33 12.60 15.82
N GLY A 87 5.37 12.99 16.56
CA GLY A 87 6.74 12.99 16.06
C GLY A 87 7.08 14.13 15.11
N LEU A 88 8.01 13.86 14.20
CA LEU A 88 8.63 14.84 13.32
C LEU A 88 8.30 14.56 11.85
N ALA A 89 7.99 15.61 11.12
CA ALA A 89 7.86 15.57 9.66
C ALA A 89 9.19 15.83 8.95
N ASP A 90 10.13 16.45 9.65
CA ASP A 90 11.48 16.72 9.19
C ASP A 90 12.43 16.66 10.39
N ILE A 91 13.33 15.67 10.36
CA ILE A 91 14.30 15.44 11.46
C ILE A 91 15.34 16.57 11.49
N ALA A 92 15.80 17.02 10.32
CA ALA A 92 16.88 18.00 10.22
C ALA A 92 16.49 19.38 10.79
N THR A 93 15.23 19.80 10.57
CA THR A 93 14.73 21.09 11.07
C THR A 93 13.98 20.98 12.40
N GLY A 94 13.68 19.76 12.85
CA GLY A 94 12.82 19.54 14.02
C GLY A 94 11.34 19.86 13.79
N ARG A 95 10.89 20.01 12.52
CA ARG A 95 9.50 20.33 12.20
C ARG A 95 8.57 19.18 12.62
N ARG A 96 7.55 19.53 13.40
CA ARG A 96 6.55 18.57 13.88
C ARG A 96 5.68 18.04 12.74
N MET A 97 5.30 16.76 12.84
CA MET A 97 4.34 16.14 11.92
C MET A 97 2.96 16.79 12.04
N SER A 98 2.28 16.94 10.93
CA SER A 98 0.90 17.44 10.85
C SER A 98 0.03 16.46 10.06
N ALA A 99 -1.20 16.25 10.52
CA ALA A 99 -2.18 15.44 9.78
C ALA A 99 -2.61 16.08 8.43
N ARG A 100 -2.13 17.30 8.14
CA ARG A 100 -2.36 18.00 6.87
C ARG A 100 -1.14 18.00 5.95
N ASP A 101 -0.01 17.45 6.39
CA ASP A 101 1.17 17.36 5.56
C ASP A 101 0.88 16.48 4.33
N GLN A 102 1.44 16.88 3.20
CA GLN A 102 1.50 16.06 2.00
C GLN A 102 2.55 14.96 2.16
N PHE A 103 2.35 13.85 1.49
CA PHE A 103 3.25 12.70 1.48
C PHE A 103 3.13 11.91 0.19
N GLU A 104 4.09 11.07 -0.09
CA GLU A 104 4.03 10.11 -1.19
C GLU A 104 2.99 9.03 -0.87
N ALA A 105 1.91 9.01 -1.65
CA ALA A 105 0.82 8.06 -1.42
C ALA A 105 1.15 6.63 -1.87
N GLY A 106 2.30 6.44 -2.55
CA GLY A 106 2.76 5.13 -2.98
C GLY A 106 1.70 4.39 -3.79
N SER A 107 1.52 3.12 -3.48
CA SER A 107 0.58 2.25 -4.21
C SER A 107 -0.90 2.64 -4.12
N ASN A 108 -1.32 3.59 -3.26
CA ASN A 108 -2.64 4.21 -3.39
C ASN A 108 -2.86 4.80 -4.79
N THR A 109 -1.78 5.17 -5.50
CA THR A 109 -1.78 5.59 -6.92
C THR A 109 -2.48 4.60 -7.83
N LYS A 110 -2.41 3.29 -7.52
CA LYS A 110 -3.03 2.25 -8.35
C LYS A 110 -4.54 2.42 -8.45
N THR A 111 -5.18 2.85 -7.38
CA THR A 111 -6.62 3.13 -7.41
C THR A 111 -6.93 4.33 -8.33
N PHE A 112 -6.09 5.38 -8.35
CA PHE A 112 -6.25 6.49 -9.31
C PHE A 112 -6.11 6.01 -10.75
N THR A 113 -5.10 5.21 -11.03
CA THR A 113 -4.88 4.61 -12.37
C THR A 113 -6.05 3.70 -12.78
N ALA A 114 -6.57 2.88 -11.86
CA ALA A 114 -7.73 2.03 -12.09
C ALA A 114 -9.00 2.84 -12.39
N VAL A 115 -9.24 3.95 -11.67
CA VAL A 115 -10.34 4.88 -11.93
C VAL A 115 -10.26 5.41 -13.36
N LEU A 116 -9.09 5.87 -13.80
CA LEU A 116 -8.90 6.36 -15.18
C LEU A 116 -9.17 5.25 -16.22
N ALA A 117 -8.72 4.01 -15.96
CA ALA A 117 -9.01 2.86 -16.82
C ALA A 117 -10.52 2.57 -16.89
N LEU A 118 -11.21 2.54 -15.74
CA LEU A 118 -12.67 2.28 -15.69
C LEU A 118 -13.48 3.38 -16.35
N GLN A 119 -13.06 4.64 -16.28
CA GLN A 119 -13.66 5.73 -17.05
C GLN A 119 -13.51 5.54 -18.57
N LEU A 120 -12.42 4.93 -19.03
CA LEU A 120 -12.25 4.55 -20.44
C LEU A 120 -13.13 3.35 -20.82
N VAL A 121 -13.37 2.43 -19.89
CA VAL A 121 -14.32 1.33 -20.09
C VAL A 121 -15.73 1.88 -20.25
N ASP A 122 -16.18 2.79 -19.41
CA ASP A 122 -17.51 3.43 -19.53
C ASP A 122 -17.71 4.15 -20.87
N ARG A 123 -16.63 4.68 -21.44
CA ARG A 123 -16.65 5.34 -22.76
C ARG A 123 -16.52 4.37 -23.94
N GLY A 124 -16.41 3.06 -23.68
CA GLY A 124 -16.19 2.04 -24.70
C GLY A 124 -14.80 2.07 -25.36
N GLN A 125 -13.87 2.89 -24.85
CA GLN A 125 -12.52 3.05 -25.36
C GLN A 125 -11.56 1.94 -24.90
N LEU A 126 -11.85 1.33 -23.74
CA LEU A 126 -11.10 0.22 -23.15
C LEU A 126 -12.05 -0.96 -22.89
N LYS A 127 -11.57 -2.17 -23.08
CA LYS A 127 -12.31 -3.41 -22.73
C LYS A 127 -11.48 -4.19 -21.72
N LEU A 128 -12.08 -4.51 -20.55
CA LEU A 128 -11.40 -5.23 -19.48
C LEU A 128 -10.83 -6.58 -19.91
N ASP A 129 -11.59 -7.33 -20.70
CA ASP A 129 -11.23 -8.69 -21.11
C ASP A 129 -10.52 -8.73 -22.49
N ALA A 130 -10.17 -7.57 -23.04
CA ALA A 130 -9.35 -7.52 -24.23
C ALA A 130 -7.88 -7.78 -23.90
N PRO A 131 -7.15 -8.45 -24.80
CA PRO A 131 -5.72 -8.68 -24.63
C PRO A 131 -4.93 -7.37 -24.68
N VAL A 132 -3.88 -7.28 -23.86
CA VAL A 132 -2.99 -6.11 -23.80
C VAL A 132 -2.35 -5.82 -25.16
N SER A 133 -2.06 -6.86 -25.95
CA SER A 133 -1.51 -6.73 -27.31
C SER A 133 -2.39 -5.90 -28.25
N ARG A 134 -3.70 -5.79 -27.99
CA ARG A 134 -4.61 -4.92 -28.74
C ARG A 134 -4.24 -3.44 -28.57
N TYR A 135 -3.81 -3.05 -27.39
CA TYR A 135 -3.48 -1.65 -27.04
C TYR A 135 -1.99 -1.36 -27.18
N LEU A 136 -1.15 -2.31 -26.81
CA LEU A 136 0.30 -2.24 -26.83
C LEU A 136 0.91 -3.41 -27.63
N PRO A 137 0.74 -3.40 -28.97
CA PRO A 137 1.26 -4.48 -29.81
C PRO A 137 2.79 -4.57 -29.70
N GLY A 138 3.31 -5.80 -29.50
CA GLY A 138 4.75 -6.07 -29.43
C GLY A 138 5.46 -5.59 -28.17
N VAL A 139 4.74 -5.03 -27.17
CA VAL A 139 5.36 -4.52 -25.93
C VAL A 139 5.47 -5.62 -24.87
N VAL A 140 4.43 -6.42 -24.67
CA VAL A 140 4.37 -7.43 -23.62
C VAL A 140 4.67 -8.82 -24.19
N PRO A 141 5.65 -9.56 -23.64
CA PRO A 141 5.84 -10.96 -23.97
C PRO A 141 4.52 -11.73 -23.75
N ASN A 142 4.10 -12.52 -24.74
CA ASN A 142 2.82 -13.25 -24.69
C ASN A 142 1.57 -12.36 -24.42
N GLY A 143 1.60 -11.09 -24.76
CA GLY A 143 0.57 -10.08 -24.45
C GLY A 143 -0.81 -10.36 -25.05
N ARG A 144 -0.93 -11.37 -25.94
CA ARG A 144 -2.22 -11.90 -26.45
C ARG A 144 -3.01 -12.66 -25.39
N ASN A 145 -2.34 -13.19 -24.35
CA ASN A 145 -2.93 -13.99 -23.28
C ASN A 145 -3.09 -13.22 -21.98
N VAL A 146 -2.53 -12.01 -21.89
CA VAL A 146 -2.69 -11.11 -20.75
C VAL A 146 -3.79 -10.11 -21.05
N THR A 147 -4.84 -10.04 -20.22
CA THR A 147 -5.94 -9.07 -20.39
C THR A 147 -5.73 -7.81 -19.55
N VAL A 148 -6.44 -6.74 -19.85
CA VAL A 148 -6.46 -5.51 -19.05
C VAL A 148 -6.95 -5.81 -17.62
N ARG A 149 -7.95 -6.68 -17.46
CA ARG A 149 -8.44 -7.14 -16.15
C ARG A 149 -7.32 -7.78 -15.32
N MET A 150 -6.51 -8.64 -15.95
CA MET A 150 -5.39 -9.30 -15.28
C MET A 150 -4.30 -8.32 -14.83
N LEU A 151 -4.11 -7.21 -15.54
CA LEU A 151 -3.24 -6.13 -15.07
C LEU A 151 -3.84 -5.43 -13.85
N LEU A 152 -5.14 -5.10 -13.88
CA LEU A 152 -5.81 -4.37 -12.80
C LEU A 152 -5.89 -5.15 -11.50
N ASN A 153 -6.04 -6.49 -11.55
CA ASN A 153 -6.23 -7.34 -10.37
C ASN A 153 -5.03 -8.23 -10.02
N HIS A 154 -3.88 -8.02 -10.67
CA HIS A 154 -2.63 -8.74 -10.39
C HIS A 154 -2.66 -10.26 -10.69
N THR A 155 -3.47 -10.70 -11.65
CA THR A 155 -3.49 -12.09 -12.12
C THR A 155 -2.76 -12.29 -13.45
N SER A 156 -1.97 -11.33 -13.90
CA SER A 156 -1.22 -11.41 -15.17
C SER A 156 -0.04 -12.38 -15.16
N GLY A 157 0.53 -12.66 -13.98
CA GLY A 157 1.76 -13.40 -13.81
C GLY A 157 3.04 -12.61 -14.12
N LEU A 158 2.95 -11.36 -14.58
CA LEU A 158 4.12 -10.55 -14.92
C LEU A 158 4.96 -10.24 -13.68
N PHE A 159 6.27 -10.46 -13.75
CA PHE A 159 7.22 -10.12 -12.70
C PHE A 159 7.17 -8.62 -12.38
N SER A 160 7.31 -8.24 -11.11
CA SER A 160 7.36 -6.84 -10.70
C SER A 160 8.79 -6.31 -10.82
N TYR A 161 9.01 -5.20 -11.56
CA TYR A 161 10.34 -4.60 -11.66
C TYR A 161 10.94 -4.22 -10.30
N THR A 162 10.12 -3.93 -9.29
CA THR A 162 10.59 -3.67 -7.92
C THR A 162 11.04 -4.93 -7.17
N GLY A 163 10.86 -6.10 -7.73
CA GLY A 163 11.42 -7.35 -7.23
C GLY A 163 12.83 -7.65 -7.75
N ASP A 164 13.36 -6.82 -8.66
CA ASP A 164 14.72 -6.94 -9.17
C ASP A 164 15.71 -6.26 -8.23
N GLU A 165 16.67 -7.04 -7.68
CA GLU A 165 17.64 -6.54 -6.71
C GLU A 165 18.56 -5.47 -7.32
N ALA A 166 18.95 -5.62 -8.59
CA ALA A 166 19.83 -4.65 -9.26
C ALA A 166 19.10 -3.33 -9.50
N PHE A 167 17.80 -3.38 -9.84
CA PHE A 167 16.96 -2.18 -9.94
C PHE A 167 16.86 -1.45 -8.60
N MET A 168 16.58 -2.17 -7.50
CA MET A 168 16.46 -1.57 -6.16
C MET A 168 17.80 -0.99 -5.67
N ALA A 169 18.92 -1.69 -5.89
CA ALA A 169 20.24 -1.16 -5.61
C ALA A 169 20.57 0.07 -6.47
N GLY A 170 20.13 0.08 -7.73
CA GLY A 170 20.24 1.22 -8.64
C GLY A 170 19.50 2.46 -8.15
N LEU A 171 18.27 2.30 -7.61
CA LEU A 171 17.53 3.40 -7.00
C LEU A 171 18.26 4.00 -5.80
N ALA A 172 18.88 3.17 -4.96
CA ALA A 172 19.62 3.64 -3.80
C ALA A 172 20.94 4.33 -4.17
N SER A 173 21.60 3.90 -5.27
CA SER A 173 22.88 4.45 -5.72
C SER A 173 22.73 5.72 -6.58
N ASP A 174 21.66 5.84 -7.35
CA ASP A 174 21.32 7.01 -8.16
C ASP A 174 19.83 7.37 -8.03
N PRO A 175 19.43 7.92 -6.89
CA PRO A 175 18.02 8.20 -6.60
C PRO A 175 17.41 9.29 -7.49
N GLN A 176 18.24 10.08 -8.19
CA GLN A 176 17.78 11.11 -9.13
C GLN A 176 17.49 10.57 -10.53
N ARG A 177 17.82 9.31 -10.81
CA ARG A 177 17.57 8.71 -12.11
C ARG A 177 16.08 8.62 -12.39
N VAL A 178 15.69 9.12 -13.57
CA VAL A 178 14.33 8.97 -14.09
C VAL A 178 14.29 7.76 -15.00
N TRP A 179 13.46 6.80 -14.65
CA TRP A 179 13.20 5.58 -15.41
C TRP A 179 12.00 5.78 -16.33
N THR A 180 12.19 5.55 -17.61
CA THR A 180 11.06 5.52 -18.53
C THR A 180 10.21 4.25 -18.31
N PRO A 181 8.90 4.26 -18.65
CA PRO A 181 8.08 3.06 -18.59
C PRO A 181 8.69 1.87 -19.35
N ARG A 182 9.38 2.11 -20.47
CA ARG A 182 10.03 1.05 -21.25
C ARG A 182 11.24 0.45 -20.53
N GLU A 183 12.04 1.25 -19.84
CA GLU A 183 13.15 0.76 -19.01
C GLU A 183 12.64 -0.09 -17.86
N LEU A 184 11.58 0.35 -17.15
CA LEU A 184 10.95 -0.44 -16.09
C LEU A 184 10.42 -1.78 -16.62
N LEU A 185 9.80 -1.78 -17.80
CA LEU A 185 9.36 -3.02 -18.47
C LEU A 185 10.52 -3.91 -18.88
N ALA A 186 11.64 -3.34 -19.32
CA ALA A 186 12.83 -4.12 -19.68
C ALA A 186 13.41 -4.85 -18.46
N VAL A 187 13.43 -4.20 -17.29
CA VAL A 187 13.80 -4.86 -16.02
C VAL A 187 12.86 -6.03 -15.74
N ALA A 188 11.54 -5.81 -15.78
CA ALA A 188 10.57 -6.85 -15.46
C ALA A 188 10.63 -8.03 -16.45
N PHE A 189 10.83 -7.77 -17.73
CA PHE A 189 10.82 -8.80 -18.79
C PHE A 189 12.17 -9.51 -18.95
N ALA A 190 13.19 -9.13 -18.20
CA ALA A 190 14.42 -9.94 -18.04
C ALA A 190 14.19 -11.15 -17.12
N HIS A 191 13.06 -11.20 -16.41
CA HIS A 191 12.66 -12.32 -15.54
C HIS A 191 11.54 -13.16 -16.17
N GLU A 192 11.50 -14.45 -15.80
CA GLU A 192 10.36 -15.30 -16.13
C GLU A 192 9.08 -14.84 -15.42
N PRO A 193 7.91 -14.98 -16.02
CA PRO A 193 6.65 -14.74 -15.32
C PRO A 193 6.49 -15.64 -14.10
N ASN A 194 5.89 -15.12 -13.02
CA ASN A 194 5.64 -15.87 -11.79
C ASN A 194 4.71 -17.08 -12.02
N PHE A 195 3.80 -16.97 -13.00
CA PHE A 195 2.86 -18.02 -13.41
C PHE A 195 2.24 -17.65 -14.77
N ALA A 196 1.55 -18.60 -15.40
CA ALA A 196 0.79 -18.35 -16.62
C ALA A 196 -0.37 -17.37 -16.39
N PRO A 197 -0.71 -16.48 -17.34
CA PRO A 197 -1.78 -15.49 -17.17
C PRO A 197 -3.08 -16.12 -16.67
N GLY A 198 -3.64 -15.61 -15.59
CA GLY A 198 -4.85 -16.08 -14.92
C GLY A 198 -4.69 -17.28 -13.98
N ALA A 199 -3.50 -17.89 -13.88
CA ALA A 199 -3.30 -19.11 -13.07
C ALA A 199 -3.03 -18.85 -11.58
N GLY A 200 -2.81 -17.59 -11.18
CA GLY A 200 -2.51 -17.23 -9.80
C GLY A 200 -2.65 -15.73 -9.54
N TRP A 201 -2.21 -15.32 -8.38
CA TRP A 201 -2.15 -13.92 -7.97
C TRP A 201 -0.73 -13.57 -7.50
N SER A 202 -0.19 -12.46 -8.01
CA SER A 202 1.08 -11.89 -7.55
C SER A 202 1.08 -10.39 -7.80
N TYR A 203 1.27 -9.61 -6.75
CA TYR A 203 1.33 -8.16 -6.84
C TYR A 203 2.48 -7.72 -7.74
N SER A 204 2.20 -6.86 -8.74
CA SER A 204 3.20 -6.43 -9.71
C SER A 204 3.01 -4.97 -10.12
N ASN A 205 4.01 -4.14 -9.86
CA ASN A 205 4.04 -2.75 -10.30
C ASN A 205 4.11 -2.63 -11.82
N THR A 206 4.69 -3.61 -12.50
CA THR A 206 4.75 -3.73 -13.97
C THR A 206 3.36 -3.66 -14.62
N ASN A 207 2.35 -4.26 -13.97
CA ASN A 207 0.97 -4.21 -14.43
C ASN A 207 0.46 -2.78 -14.57
N TYR A 208 0.74 -1.94 -13.59
CA TYR A 208 0.28 -0.55 -13.55
C TYR A 208 1.10 0.37 -14.45
N THR A 209 2.39 0.09 -14.66
CA THR A 209 3.17 0.72 -15.72
C THR A 209 2.53 0.49 -17.09
N LEU A 210 2.12 -0.74 -17.41
CA LEU A 210 1.41 -1.06 -18.65
C LEU A 210 0.05 -0.37 -18.75
N LEU A 211 -0.72 -0.31 -17.65
CA LEU A 211 -2.00 0.41 -17.60
C LEU A 211 -1.82 1.90 -17.86
N GLY A 212 -0.80 2.53 -17.27
CA GLY A 212 -0.45 3.92 -17.54
C GLY A 212 -0.20 4.15 -19.04
N MET A 213 0.65 3.32 -19.66
CA MET A 213 0.94 3.41 -21.10
C MET A 213 -0.32 3.22 -21.98
N ILE A 214 -1.23 2.32 -21.59
CA ILE A 214 -2.50 2.11 -22.31
C ILE A 214 -3.38 3.36 -22.18
N ILE A 215 -3.52 3.91 -20.99
CA ILE A 215 -4.34 5.09 -20.71
C ILE A 215 -3.82 6.31 -21.50
N GLU A 216 -2.52 6.57 -21.45
CA GLU A 216 -1.89 7.68 -22.17
C GLU A 216 -2.04 7.52 -23.68
N LYS A 217 -1.83 6.31 -24.21
CA LYS A 217 -2.02 6.03 -25.65
C LYS A 217 -3.46 6.26 -26.12
N LEU A 218 -4.45 5.83 -25.32
CA LEU A 218 -5.87 5.97 -25.68
C LEU A 218 -6.38 7.41 -25.57
N THR A 219 -5.78 8.19 -24.67
CA THR A 219 -6.25 9.56 -24.39
C THR A 219 -5.44 10.62 -25.09
N GLY A 220 -4.22 10.33 -25.50
CA GLY A 220 -3.25 11.32 -25.98
C GLY A 220 -2.77 12.30 -24.90
N LYS A 221 -3.02 12.00 -23.62
CA LYS A 221 -2.72 12.88 -22.47
C LYS A 221 -1.91 12.14 -21.43
N GLY A 222 -0.99 12.84 -20.75
CA GLY A 222 -0.22 12.30 -19.64
C GLY A 222 -1.05 12.10 -18.37
N LEU A 223 -0.62 11.14 -17.55
CA LEU A 223 -1.28 10.83 -16.27
C LEU A 223 -1.42 12.04 -15.33
N PRO A 224 -0.44 12.96 -15.19
CA PRO A 224 -0.61 14.16 -14.37
C PRO A 224 -1.82 14.99 -14.77
N GLU A 225 -2.00 15.22 -16.07
CA GLU A 225 -3.15 15.97 -16.59
C GLU A 225 -4.46 15.24 -16.36
N LEU A 226 -4.48 13.92 -16.60
CA LEU A 226 -5.68 13.08 -16.45
C LEU A 226 -6.11 13.01 -14.98
N VAL A 227 -5.20 12.77 -14.04
CA VAL A 227 -5.52 12.75 -12.59
C VAL A 227 -6.08 14.10 -12.17
N ARG A 228 -5.43 15.21 -12.59
CA ARG A 228 -5.93 16.54 -12.27
C ARG A 228 -7.32 16.79 -12.83
N GLN A 229 -7.56 16.52 -14.12
CA GLN A 229 -8.81 16.85 -14.80
C GLN A 229 -9.98 15.94 -14.44
N ARG A 230 -9.72 14.64 -14.27
CA ARG A 230 -10.77 13.64 -14.16
C ARG A 230 -11.02 13.14 -12.74
N ILE A 231 -10.12 13.45 -11.80
CA ILE A 231 -10.22 13.01 -10.41
C ILE A 231 -10.06 14.18 -9.45
N ALA A 232 -8.91 14.85 -9.42
CA ALA A 232 -8.60 15.81 -8.39
C ALA A 232 -9.49 17.05 -8.46
N ALA A 233 -9.66 17.65 -9.62
CA ALA A 233 -10.49 18.86 -9.78
C ALA A 233 -11.98 18.57 -9.51
N PRO A 234 -12.62 17.53 -10.06
CA PRO A 234 -14.01 17.22 -9.76
C PRO A 234 -14.29 16.95 -8.28
N LEU A 235 -13.35 16.33 -7.55
CA LEU A 235 -13.49 16.02 -6.13
C LEU A 235 -12.96 17.14 -5.21
N GLY A 236 -12.38 18.21 -5.75
CA GLY A 236 -11.78 19.28 -4.97
C GLY A 236 -10.57 18.84 -4.14
N LEU A 237 -9.77 17.88 -4.64
CA LEU A 237 -8.55 17.41 -4.01
C LEU A 237 -7.41 18.40 -4.28
N ARG A 238 -7.26 19.38 -3.41
CA ARG A 238 -6.39 20.54 -3.65
C ARG A 238 -4.90 20.23 -3.46
N HIS A 239 -4.61 19.16 -2.73
CA HIS A 239 -3.26 18.73 -2.37
C HIS A 239 -2.90 17.38 -2.97
N THR A 240 -3.64 16.94 -4.01
CA THR A 240 -3.43 15.66 -4.70
C THR A 240 -3.02 15.91 -6.14
N TYR A 241 -1.87 15.38 -6.51
CA TYR A 241 -1.35 15.46 -7.86
C TYR A 241 -0.43 14.28 -8.17
N PHE A 242 -0.20 14.06 -9.44
CA PHE A 242 0.77 13.08 -9.90
C PHE A 242 2.14 13.77 -9.95
N ALA A 243 3.13 13.24 -9.25
CA ALA A 243 4.45 13.85 -9.14
C ALA A 243 5.15 13.95 -10.51
N ASP A 244 5.77 15.09 -10.76
CA ASP A 244 6.68 15.23 -11.88
C ASP A 244 7.87 14.27 -11.69
N PRO A 245 8.37 13.62 -12.77
CA PRO A 245 9.48 12.68 -12.67
C PRO A 245 10.76 13.22 -12.06
N ARG A 246 10.96 14.54 -12.06
CA ARG A 246 12.17 15.19 -11.50
C ARG A 246 11.90 16.09 -10.31
N ALA A 247 10.63 16.24 -9.91
CA ALA A 247 10.30 17.11 -8.78
C ALA A 247 10.67 16.44 -7.45
N VAL A 248 11.31 17.21 -6.59
CA VAL A 248 11.55 16.87 -5.19
C VAL A 248 10.61 17.69 -4.30
N HIS A 249 10.18 17.12 -3.19
CA HIS A 249 9.19 17.70 -2.30
C HIS A 249 9.78 17.84 -0.88
N THR A 250 10.28 19.02 -0.56
CA THR A 250 10.96 19.32 0.72
C THR A 250 10.43 20.56 1.42
N GLY A 251 9.36 21.18 0.86
CA GLY A 251 8.83 22.44 1.36
C GLY A 251 7.95 22.31 2.60
N PRO A 252 7.54 23.47 3.19
CA PRO A 252 6.56 23.50 4.26
C PRO A 252 5.26 22.79 3.86
N GLY A 253 4.70 21.99 4.77
CA GLY A 253 3.48 21.21 4.50
C GLY A 253 3.71 19.89 3.78
N TYR A 254 4.98 19.45 3.63
CA TYR A 254 5.34 18.13 3.14
C TYR A 254 6.09 17.36 4.25
N ALA A 255 5.69 16.13 4.56
CA ALA A 255 6.42 15.25 5.44
C ALA A 255 7.57 14.59 4.67
N HIS A 256 8.81 14.78 5.11
CA HIS A 256 9.96 14.07 4.56
C HIS A 256 9.79 12.57 4.78
N GLY A 257 10.06 11.78 3.75
CA GLY A 257 10.13 10.33 3.85
C GLY A 257 11.50 9.86 4.31
N TYR A 258 11.55 8.81 5.11
CA TYR A 258 12.80 8.26 5.64
C TYR A 258 12.89 6.76 5.40
N GLY A 259 13.97 6.31 4.76
CA GLY A 259 14.38 4.92 4.86
C GLY A 259 14.90 4.68 6.28
N VAL A 260 14.28 3.80 7.07
CA VAL A 260 14.69 3.53 8.45
C VAL A 260 15.44 2.21 8.57
N LYS A 261 16.66 2.26 9.17
CA LYS A 261 17.45 1.08 9.51
C LYS A 261 17.13 0.65 10.94
N LEU A 262 16.59 -0.54 11.09
CA LEU A 262 16.05 -1.08 12.36
C LEU A 262 16.93 -2.19 12.97
N ALA A 263 18.02 -2.59 12.31
CA ALA A 263 18.93 -3.63 12.80
C ALA A 263 19.78 -3.22 14.01
N GLY A 264 19.93 -1.90 14.28
CA GLY A 264 20.74 -1.36 15.36
C GLY A 264 19.98 -1.09 16.65
N PRO A 265 20.69 -0.71 17.73
CA PRO A 265 20.08 -0.36 19.02
C PRO A 265 19.27 0.93 18.97
N GLN A 266 19.53 1.79 17.97
CA GLN A 266 18.78 2.99 17.67
C GLN A 266 18.48 3.03 16.17
N PRO A 267 17.32 3.55 15.74
CA PRO A 267 17.00 3.70 14.33
C PRO A 267 18.00 4.61 13.62
N GLY A 268 18.49 4.18 12.46
CA GLY A 268 19.23 5.03 11.53
C GLY A 268 18.32 5.52 10.41
N TYR A 269 18.48 6.77 9.97
CA TYR A 269 17.58 7.36 8.97
C TYR A 269 18.33 7.78 7.71
N VAL A 270 17.72 7.48 6.55
CA VAL A 270 18.11 8.00 5.24
C VAL A 270 16.97 8.87 4.73
N ASP A 271 17.20 10.18 4.59
CA ASP A 271 16.18 11.10 4.07
C ASP A 271 15.96 10.85 2.57
N THR A 272 14.75 10.45 2.20
CA THR A 272 14.35 10.17 0.81
C THR A 272 13.53 11.31 0.17
N ALA A 273 13.31 12.43 0.87
CA ALA A 273 12.49 13.54 0.37
C ALA A 273 13.03 14.15 -0.93
N THR A 274 14.34 14.00 -1.19
CA THR A 274 14.97 14.44 -2.44
C THR A 274 15.01 13.35 -3.52
N TRP A 275 14.39 12.19 -3.30
CA TRP A 275 14.35 11.07 -4.24
C TRP A 275 13.01 11.09 -4.99
N PRO A 276 12.97 11.55 -6.26
CA PRO A 276 11.71 11.83 -6.92
C PRO A 276 10.91 10.56 -7.21
N ILE A 277 9.83 10.34 -6.47
CA ILE A 277 8.94 9.18 -6.67
C ILE A 277 8.35 9.13 -8.09
N GLY A 278 8.16 10.28 -8.73
CA GLY A 278 7.74 10.36 -10.12
C GLY A 278 8.73 9.74 -11.10
N GLY A 279 10.00 9.65 -10.71
CA GLY A 279 11.07 9.11 -11.55
C GLY A 279 11.03 7.60 -11.74
N TRP A 280 10.37 6.84 -10.87
CA TRP A 280 10.29 5.38 -10.94
C TRP A 280 8.93 4.80 -10.56
N GLY A 281 8.15 5.47 -9.72
CA GLY A 281 6.85 5.01 -9.26
C GLY A 281 5.76 5.04 -10.33
N GLY A 282 5.79 6.06 -11.20
CA GLY A 282 4.88 6.19 -12.33
C GLY A 282 3.43 5.88 -12.00
N ALA A 283 2.72 5.23 -12.91
CA ALA A 283 1.31 4.83 -12.76
C ALA A 283 1.04 3.87 -11.59
N ALA A 284 2.10 3.30 -10.99
CA ALA A 284 2.01 2.39 -9.86
C ALA A 284 2.15 3.07 -8.50
N GLY A 285 2.83 4.27 -8.42
CA GLY A 285 3.23 4.81 -7.13
C GLY A 285 3.40 6.33 -7.01
N ALA A 286 3.21 7.14 -8.07
CA ALA A 286 3.70 8.52 -8.10
C ALA A 286 2.71 9.60 -7.63
N VAL A 287 1.59 9.27 -6.99
CA VAL A 287 0.67 10.28 -6.44
C VAL A 287 1.21 10.84 -5.13
N ILE A 288 1.22 12.17 -5.02
CA ILE A 288 1.36 12.92 -3.77
C ILE A 288 -0.04 13.29 -3.29
N SER A 289 -0.30 13.18 -1.98
CA SER A 289 -1.61 13.51 -1.41
C SER A 289 -1.53 13.90 0.07
N THR A 290 -2.68 14.09 0.69
CA THR A 290 -2.87 14.27 2.14
C THR A 290 -3.86 13.26 2.68
N THR A 291 -3.92 13.10 4.00
CA THR A 291 -4.91 12.21 4.63
C THR A 291 -6.36 12.63 4.32
N ASP A 292 -6.63 13.93 4.21
CA ASP A 292 -7.96 14.46 3.89
C ASP A 292 -8.36 14.16 2.44
N ASP A 293 -7.45 14.38 1.50
CA ASP A 293 -7.72 14.17 0.08
C ASP A 293 -7.87 12.69 -0.27
N LEU A 294 -7.00 11.80 0.28
CA LEU A 294 -7.16 10.35 0.10
C LEU A 294 -8.48 9.86 0.69
N ALA A 295 -8.87 10.33 1.88
CA ALA A 295 -10.16 9.95 2.47
C ALA A 295 -11.34 10.35 1.58
N ARG A 296 -11.32 11.57 0.99
CA ARG A 296 -12.33 12.03 0.05
C ARG A 296 -12.32 11.21 -1.24
N PHE A 297 -11.15 10.89 -1.76
CA PHE A 297 -10.98 10.09 -2.97
C PHE A 297 -11.58 8.68 -2.81
N PHE A 298 -11.17 7.92 -1.78
CA PHE A 298 -11.67 6.56 -1.56
C PHE A 298 -13.16 6.54 -1.23
N ALA A 299 -13.66 7.52 -0.50
CA ALA A 299 -15.09 7.69 -0.28
C ALA A 299 -15.86 7.89 -1.60
N ALA A 300 -15.36 8.74 -2.49
CA ALA A 300 -15.97 8.99 -3.80
C ALA A 300 -15.92 7.78 -4.72
N VAL A 301 -14.82 7.03 -4.71
CA VAL A 301 -14.68 5.76 -5.45
C VAL A 301 -15.79 4.78 -5.04
N LEU A 302 -15.96 4.57 -3.72
CA LEU A 302 -16.92 3.58 -3.21
C LEU A 302 -18.37 4.05 -3.31
N ARG A 303 -18.62 5.35 -3.37
CA ARG A 303 -19.95 5.89 -3.72
C ARG A 303 -20.27 5.89 -5.22
N GLY A 304 -19.29 5.47 -6.06
CA GLY A 304 -19.48 5.44 -7.51
C GLY A 304 -19.58 6.83 -8.16
N GLU A 305 -18.93 7.85 -7.59
CA GLU A 305 -18.99 9.22 -8.11
C GLU A 305 -18.10 9.45 -9.34
N LEU A 306 -17.17 8.54 -9.63
CA LEU A 306 -16.15 8.72 -10.66
C LEU A 306 -16.37 7.89 -11.93
N PHE A 307 -17.26 6.93 -11.90
CA PHE A 307 -17.60 6.02 -13.00
C PHE A 307 -18.97 5.35 -12.72
N SER A 308 -19.49 4.59 -13.69
CA SER A 308 -20.80 3.97 -13.56
C SER A 308 -20.88 2.90 -12.46
N ALA A 309 -22.10 2.62 -11.97
CA ALA A 309 -22.34 1.54 -11.02
C ALA A 309 -21.94 0.16 -11.57
N ALA A 310 -21.92 -0.03 -12.89
CA ALA A 310 -21.42 -1.24 -13.52
C ALA A 310 -19.91 -1.39 -13.28
N GLN A 311 -19.14 -0.32 -13.41
CA GLN A 311 -17.70 -0.36 -13.15
C GLN A 311 -17.39 -0.47 -11.66
N LEU A 312 -18.19 0.10 -10.77
CA LEU A 312 -18.03 -0.12 -9.33
C LEU A 312 -18.16 -1.61 -8.99
N ARG A 313 -19.17 -2.30 -9.54
CA ARG A 313 -19.29 -3.75 -9.36
C ARG A 313 -18.09 -4.52 -9.89
N GLN A 314 -17.56 -4.14 -11.08
CA GLN A 314 -16.33 -4.74 -11.61
C GLN A 314 -15.13 -4.49 -10.68
N MET A 315 -14.97 -3.28 -10.17
CA MET A 315 -13.88 -2.88 -9.29
C MET A 315 -13.90 -3.63 -7.95
N THR A 316 -15.10 -3.89 -7.42
CA THR A 316 -15.28 -4.58 -6.13
C THR A 316 -15.43 -6.10 -6.25
N THR A 317 -15.40 -6.66 -7.47
CA THR A 317 -15.27 -8.11 -7.66
C THR A 317 -13.82 -8.52 -7.45
N THR A 318 -13.56 -9.27 -6.38
CA THR A 318 -12.21 -9.60 -5.92
C THR A 318 -11.76 -11.01 -6.31
N VAL A 319 -10.46 -11.14 -6.48
CA VAL A 319 -9.72 -12.40 -6.36
C VAL A 319 -9.22 -12.48 -4.92
N GLU A 320 -9.35 -13.63 -4.28
CA GLU A 320 -8.87 -13.81 -2.90
C GLU A 320 -7.34 -13.68 -2.85
N LEU A 321 -6.84 -13.05 -1.80
CA LEU A 321 -5.40 -12.99 -1.54
C LEU A 321 -4.89 -14.37 -1.11
N PRO A 322 -3.63 -14.73 -1.45
CA PRO A 322 -3.01 -15.97 -0.99
C PRO A 322 -3.07 -16.11 0.54
N ALA A 323 -3.21 -17.34 1.03
CA ALA A 323 -3.37 -17.60 2.46
C ALA A 323 -2.15 -17.17 3.31
N ASP A 324 -0.97 -17.14 2.69
CA ASP A 324 0.30 -16.67 3.27
C ASP A 324 0.52 -15.15 3.10
N PHE A 325 -0.43 -14.44 2.47
CA PHE A 325 -0.36 -12.99 2.38
C PHE A 325 -0.68 -12.36 3.76
N PRO A 326 0.05 -11.31 4.19
CA PRO A 326 -0.09 -10.77 5.55
C PRO A 326 -1.48 -10.25 5.90
N MET A 327 -2.24 -9.81 4.90
CA MET A 327 -3.61 -9.30 5.06
C MET A 327 -4.62 -10.34 4.58
N LYS A 328 -5.73 -10.49 5.30
CA LYS A 328 -6.89 -11.28 4.86
C LYS A 328 -7.80 -10.42 4.00
N GLY A 329 -8.31 -10.99 2.92
CA GLY A 329 -9.24 -10.29 2.03
C GLY A 329 -9.04 -10.65 0.56
N GLY A 330 -9.33 -9.71 -0.32
CA GLY A 330 -9.25 -9.91 -1.76
C GLY A 330 -8.79 -8.66 -2.51
N TYR A 331 -8.37 -8.83 -3.75
CA TYR A 331 -7.95 -7.74 -4.61
C TYR A 331 -8.88 -7.61 -5.81
N GLY A 332 -9.50 -6.45 -5.96
CA GLY A 332 -10.36 -6.10 -7.08
C GLY A 332 -9.59 -5.41 -8.20
N LEU A 333 -10.21 -4.48 -8.92
CA LEU A 333 -9.53 -3.72 -9.97
C LEU A 333 -8.88 -2.46 -9.36
N GLY A 334 -7.67 -2.63 -8.81
CA GLY A 334 -6.94 -1.55 -8.15
C GLY A 334 -7.51 -1.14 -6.80
N LEU A 335 -8.19 -2.05 -6.12
CA LEU A 335 -8.82 -1.84 -4.83
C LEU A 335 -8.71 -3.11 -3.99
N ILE A 336 -8.27 -2.97 -2.75
CA ILE A 336 -8.18 -4.07 -1.77
C ILE A 336 -9.51 -4.15 -0.99
N ARG A 337 -10.05 -5.35 -0.81
CA ARG A 337 -10.96 -5.69 0.27
C ARG A 337 -10.13 -6.19 1.44
N LEU A 338 -10.18 -5.51 2.58
CA LEU A 338 -9.51 -5.91 3.81
C LEU A 338 -10.53 -6.41 4.81
N ASP A 339 -10.38 -7.65 5.24
CA ASP A 339 -11.17 -8.27 6.32
C ASP A 339 -10.46 -8.02 7.66
N SER A 340 -10.68 -6.82 8.22
CA SER A 340 -10.06 -6.38 9.47
C SER A 340 -10.69 -7.04 10.69
N ALA A 341 -10.04 -6.92 11.85
CA ALA A 341 -10.55 -7.42 13.13
C ALA A 341 -11.94 -6.89 13.52
N CYS A 342 -12.36 -5.74 12.97
CA CYS A 342 -13.64 -5.09 13.28
C CYS A 342 -14.65 -5.11 12.13
N GLY A 343 -14.28 -5.55 10.96
CA GLY A 343 -15.17 -5.67 9.80
C GLY A 343 -14.47 -5.41 8.49
N THR A 344 -15.18 -5.66 7.39
CA THR A 344 -14.65 -5.50 6.05
C THR A 344 -14.63 -4.03 5.64
N VAL A 345 -13.49 -3.59 5.12
CA VAL A 345 -13.24 -2.25 4.57
C VAL A 345 -12.55 -2.36 3.22
N TRP A 346 -12.57 -1.26 2.47
CA TRP A 346 -12.06 -1.20 1.11
C TRP A 346 -11.10 -0.03 0.94
N GLY A 347 -10.07 -0.21 0.17
CA GLY A 347 -9.11 0.86 -0.10
C GLY A 347 -7.81 0.35 -0.69
N HIS A 348 -6.71 0.98 -0.30
CA HIS A 348 -5.36 0.53 -0.69
C HIS A 348 -4.33 0.97 0.34
N GLY A 349 -3.23 0.23 0.43
CA GLY A 349 -2.02 0.66 1.09
C GLY A 349 -1.06 1.35 0.12
N GLY A 350 -0.03 2.00 0.63
CA GLY A 350 0.98 2.63 -0.20
C GLY A 350 2.31 2.73 0.51
N ASP A 351 3.30 2.06 -0.07
CA ASP A 351 4.67 2.10 0.38
C ASP A 351 5.56 2.75 -0.68
N THR A 352 6.48 3.56 -0.22
CA THR A 352 7.58 4.13 -1.00
C THR A 352 8.89 3.84 -0.29
N LEU A 353 9.98 4.45 -0.70
CA LEU A 353 11.25 4.29 0.03
C LEU A 353 11.28 5.03 1.38
N GLY A 354 10.26 5.85 1.67
CA GLY A 354 10.23 6.66 2.87
C GLY A 354 8.85 6.89 3.48
N HIS A 355 7.78 6.33 2.91
CA HIS A 355 6.43 6.47 3.47
C HIS A 355 5.69 5.14 3.45
N HIS A 356 4.99 4.86 4.54
CA HIS A 356 4.00 3.79 4.65
C HIS A 356 2.63 4.40 4.92
N SER A 357 1.66 4.18 4.05
CA SER A 357 0.32 4.76 4.16
C SER A 357 -0.78 3.74 3.94
N ILE A 358 -1.92 3.96 4.60
CA ILE A 358 -3.16 3.19 4.42
C ILE A 358 -4.30 4.17 4.20
N ALA A 359 -5.16 3.89 3.23
CA ALA A 359 -6.39 4.63 2.99
C ALA A 359 -7.55 3.67 2.76
N LEU A 360 -8.48 3.61 3.71
CA LEU A 360 -9.59 2.66 3.75
C LEU A 360 -10.92 3.38 3.98
N ALA A 361 -12.00 2.77 3.48
CA ALA A 361 -13.37 3.24 3.71
C ALA A 361 -14.34 2.06 3.84
N THR A 362 -15.51 2.31 4.43
CA THR A 362 -16.65 1.38 4.38
C THR A 362 -17.17 1.24 2.95
N ALA A 363 -17.81 0.12 2.63
CA ALA A 363 -18.33 -0.17 1.29
C ALA A 363 -19.29 0.91 0.74
N ASP A 364 -19.95 1.66 1.61
CA ASP A 364 -20.84 2.79 1.27
C ASP A 364 -20.09 4.13 1.16
N GLY A 365 -18.77 4.14 1.40
CA GLY A 365 -17.94 5.34 1.36
C GLY A 365 -18.24 6.40 2.44
N ARG A 366 -19.02 6.07 3.46
CA ARG A 366 -19.44 7.05 4.49
C ARG A 366 -18.40 7.23 5.58
N ARG A 367 -17.67 6.18 5.91
CA ARG A 367 -16.64 6.20 6.94
C ARG A 367 -15.28 5.94 6.30
N THR A 368 -14.26 6.63 6.78
CA THR A 368 -12.92 6.57 6.20
C THR A 368 -11.86 6.60 7.28
N VAL A 369 -10.77 5.88 7.06
CA VAL A 369 -9.55 6.00 7.83
C VAL A 369 -8.37 6.13 6.88
N VAL A 370 -7.49 7.09 7.15
CA VAL A 370 -6.23 7.27 6.42
C VAL A 370 -5.14 7.51 7.42
N SER A 371 -4.02 6.83 7.24
CA SER A 371 -2.82 7.05 8.04
C SER A 371 -1.56 7.07 7.18
N VAL A 372 -0.52 7.69 7.70
CA VAL A 372 0.82 7.71 7.13
C VAL A 372 1.87 7.70 8.24
N ALA A 373 2.83 6.81 8.13
CA ALA A 373 4.13 6.87 8.78
C ALA A 373 5.14 7.40 7.75
N ASN A 374 5.97 8.34 8.14
CA ASN A 374 6.97 8.89 7.24
C ASN A 374 8.30 8.12 7.30
N ALA A 375 8.21 6.81 7.40
CA ALA A 375 9.33 5.91 7.24
C ALA A 375 8.90 4.53 6.72
N GLU A 376 9.85 3.88 6.05
CA GLU A 376 9.76 2.48 5.62
C GLU A 376 11.08 1.78 5.96
N PRO A 377 11.06 0.49 6.41
CA PRO A 377 12.28 -0.27 6.68
C PRO A 377 13.23 -0.30 5.48
N PHE A 378 14.53 -0.02 5.73
CA PHE A 378 15.56 0.17 4.71
C PHE A 378 16.87 -0.56 5.04
N ASP A 379 16.80 -1.60 5.85
CA ASP A 379 17.93 -2.50 6.11
C ASP A 379 18.17 -3.40 4.87
N ALA A 380 19.39 -3.87 4.69
CA ALA A 380 19.73 -4.79 3.60
C ALA A 380 18.99 -6.14 3.69
N GLU A 381 18.65 -6.57 4.90
CA GLU A 381 17.95 -7.82 5.18
C GLU A 381 16.84 -7.60 6.22
N PRO A 382 15.72 -8.32 6.13
CA PRO A 382 14.70 -8.35 7.17
C PRO A 382 15.27 -8.76 8.52
N ASN A 383 14.78 -8.13 9.59
CA ASN A 383 15.24 -8.35 10.96
C ASN A 383 14.09 -8.19 11.97
N ALA A 384 14.37 -8.45 13.25
CA ALA A 384 13.36 -8.36 14.31
C ALA A 384 12.74 -6.95 14.46
N GLY A 385 13.45 -5.89 14.04
CA GLY A 385 12.91 -4.53 13.99
C GLY A 385 11.84 -4.40 12.91
N TRP A 386 12.01 -5.05 11.75
CA TRP A 386 11.01 -5.11 10.68
C TRP A 386 9.76 -5.85 11.17
N ASP A 387 9.93 -7.03 11.79
CA ASP A 387 8.80 -7.80 12.30
C ASP A 387 7.99 -7.00 13.30
N ARG A 388 8.67 -6.28 14.19
CA ARG A 388 8.03 -5.40 15.16
C ARG A 388 7.31 -4.23 14.49
N TYR A 389 7.97 -3.57 13.54
CA TYR A 389 7.38 -2.46 12.78
C TYR A 389 6.07 -2.87 12.10
N TYR A 390 6.09 -3.96 11.33
CA TYR A 390 4.89 -4.43 10.62
C TYR A 390 3.81 -4.99 11.53
N THR A 391 4.19 -5.66 12.63
CA THR A 391 3.22 -6.12 13.66
C THR A 391 2.45 -4.93 14.22
N VAL A 392 3.15 -3.86 14.61
CA VAL A 392 2.50 -2.65 15.15
C VAL A 392 1.71 -1.92 14.07
N ALA A 393 2.22 -1.81 12.83
CA ALA A 393 1.52 -1.16 11.72
C ALA A 393 0.19 -1.85 11.35
N MET A 394 0.18 -3.20 11.34
CA MET A 394 -1.04 -3.98 11.13
C MET A 394 -2.04 -3.77 12.28
N ALA A 395 -1.59 -3.84 13.53
CA ALA A 395 -2.42 -3.60 14.70
C ALA A 395 -2.94 -2.15 14.75
N ALA A 396 -2.13 -1.17 14.34
CA ALA A 396 -2.52 0.23 14.21
C ALA A 396 -3.64 0.42 13.17
N THR A 397 -3.55 -0.29 12.05
CA THR A 397 -4.59 -0.30 11.01
C THR A 397 -5.89 -0.87 11.57
N ASP A 398 -5.86 -2.05 12.20
CA ASP A 398 -7.03 -2.68 12.80
C ASP A 398 -7.66 -1.82 13.90
N ALA A 399 -6.86 -1.27 14.81
CA ALA A 399 -7.33 -0.37 15.87
C ALA A 399 -8.02 0.87 15.30
N SER A 400 -7.44 1.46 14.25
CA SER A 400 -8.00 2.63 13.57
C SER A 400 -9.30 2.30 12.83
N VAL A 401 -9.40 1.12 12.20
CA VAL A 401 -10.65 0.64 11.59
C VAL A 401 -11.72 0.40 12.66
N CYS A 402 -11.37 -0.20 13.80
CA CYS A 402 -12.30 -0.40 14.92
C CYS A 402 -12.85 0.95 15.41
N ALA A 403 -11.98 1.94 15.62
CA ALA A 403 -12.36 3.29 16.04
C ALA A 403 -13.26 3.97 14.99
N MET A 404 -12.94 3.88 13.70
CA MET A 404 -13.76 4.37 12.60
C MET A 404 -15.18 3.76 12.60
N LEU A 405 -15.27 2.48 12.91
CA LEU A 405 -16.55 1.76 12.96
C LEU A 405 -17.30 1.95 14.29
N GLY A 406 -16.72 2.63 15.27
CA GLY A 406 -17.29 2.81 16.61
C GLY A 406 -17.33 1.50 17.42
N LYS A 407 -16.40 0.57 17.14
CA LYS A 407 -16.29 -0.73 17.80
C LYS A 407 -15.14 -0.74 18.81
N PRO A 408 -15.23 -1.54 19.88
CA PRO A 408 -14.09 -1.75 20.77
C PRO A 408 -12.93 -2.44 20.02
N VAL A 409 -11.70 -2.04 20.34
CA VAL A 409 -10.50 -2.68 19.78
C VAL A 409 -10.32 -4.03 20.49
N PRO A 410 -10.21 -5.15 19.76
CA PRO A 410 -9.99 -6.47 20.34
C PRO A 410 -8.69 -6.56 21.17
N ALA A 411 -8.69 -7.38 22.23
CA ALA A 411 -7.52 -7.55 23.09
C ALA A 411 -6.28 -8.07 22.36
N SER A 412 -6.45 -8.93 21.35
CA SER A 412 -5.36 -9.38 20.48
C SER A 412 -4.71 -8.21 19.72
N VAL A 413 -5.51 -7.32 19.14
CA VAL A 413 -5.01 -6.13 18.43
C VAL A 413 -4.28 -5.20 19.39
N LEU A 414 -4.82 -4.98 20.59
CA LEU A 414 -4.14 -4.18 21.62
C LEU A 414 -2.82 -4.78 22.08
N LYS A 415 -2.75 -6.12 22.22
CA LYS A 415 -1.51 -6.84 22.55
C LYS A 415 -0.44 -6.57 21.48
N ASP A 416 -0.78 -6.70 20.21
CA ASP A 416 0.16 -6.48 19.12
C ASP A 416 0.57 -5.00 18.99
N LEU A 417 -0.39 -4.09 19.13
CA LEU A 417 -0.14 -2.64 19.16
C LEU A 417 0.79 -2.22 20.32
N HIS A 418 0.70 -2.89 21.47
CA HIS A 418 1.48 -2.62 22.67
C HIS A 418 2.72 -3.51 22.79
N SER A 419 3.06 -4.32 21.79
CA SER A 419 4.23 -5.22 21.82
C SER A 419 5.58 -4.50 21.93
N VAL A 420 5.59 -3.16 21.97
CA VAL A 420 6.77 -2.28 22.08
C VAL A 420 7.20 -2.01 23.51
N ALA A 421 6.45 -2.46 24.52
CA ALA A 421 6.80 -2.27 25.93
C ALA A 421 7.81 -3.34 26.35
N GLY A 422 9.11 -3.03 26.24
CA GLY A 422 10.23 -3.86 26.69
C GLY A 422 11.54 -3.19 26.38
#